data_36b0dde32a49acf299d2545c5dd25536
#
_entry.id   36b0dde32a49acf299d2545c5dd25536
#
_cell.length_a   1.000
_cell.length_b   1.000
_cell.length_c   1.000
_cell.angle_alpha   90.00
_cell.angle_beta   90.00
_cell.angle_gamma   90.00
#
_symmetry.space_group_name_H-M   'P 1'
#
loop_
_entity.id
_entity.type
_entity.pdbx_description
1 polymer ?
#
loop_
_entity_poly.entity_id
_entity_poly.type
_entity_poly.pdbx_seq_one_letter_code
_entity_poly.pdbx_strand_id
1 'polypeptide(L)'
;MSALIILDASAVIAFLQGEPGDTLVSQALETGNCAVTAANQTEIIAKSLDRGMNEADIRAVLAALAYSVLDITAADGMQAGWMRAATRSSGLSLGDRLCLAVAQRLKAKVLTADRPWINVAPLLGLEIQCIRPDSH
;
A
#
# COMPACT_ATOMS: atom_id res chain seq x y z
N MET A 1 8.79 9.88 18.25
CA MET A 1 8.14 8.59 18.03
C MET A 1 7.77 8.46 16.56
N SER A 2 8.33 7.48 15.89
CA SER A 2 8.01 7.28 14.47
C SER A 2 6.75 6.44 14.36
N ALA A 3 5.82 6.90 13.54
CA ALA A 3 4.61 6.16 13.24
C ALA A 3 4.88 5.17 12.10
N LEU A 4 4.19 4.03 12.13
CA LEU A 4 4.27 3.06 11.04
C LEU A 4 3.67 3.65 9.77
N ILE A 5 4.34 3.43 8.66
CA ILE A 5 3.87 3.84 7.34
C ILE A 5 3.60 2.58 6.53
N ILE A 6 2.38 2.41 6.07
CA ILE A 6 2.01 1.30 5.20
C ILE A 6 2.01 1.79 3.75
N LEU A 7 2.72 1.08 2.90
CA LEU A 7 2.75 1.32 1.47
C LEU A 7 1.78 0.33 0.80
N ASP A 8 0.86 0.83 -0.02
CA ASP A 8 0.06 -0.09 -0.82
C ASP A 8 0.88 -0.56 -2.04
N ALA A 9 0.34 -1.50 -2.79
CA ALA A 9 1.06 -2.05 -3.95
C ALA A 9 1.36 -0.96 -4.99
N SER A 10 0.44 -0.02 -5.21
CA SER A 10 0.62 1.02 -6.21
C SER A 10 1.78 1.95 -5.87
N ALA A 11 1.97 2.25 -4.59
CA ALA A 11 3.10 3.09 -4.15
C ALA A 11 4.44 2.39 -4.37
N VAL A 12 4.53 1.11 -4.02
CA VAL A 12 5.77 0.34 -4.22
C VAL A 12 6.08 0.21 -5.71
N ILE A 13 5.07 -0.09 -6.54
CA ILE A 13 5.24 -0.23 -7.98
C ILE A 13 5.69 1.09 -8.61
N ALA A 14 5.10 2.21 -8.21
CA ALA A 14 5.52 3.52 -8.68
C ALA A 14 6.99 3.79 -8.36
N PHE A 15 7.43 3.42 -7.15
CA PHE A 15 8.83 3.55 -6.76
C PHE A 15 9.74 2.68 -7.64
N LEU A 16 9.37 1.41 -7.84
CA LEU A 16 10.18 0.48 -8.64
C LEU A 16 10.31 0.91 -10.09
N GLN A 17 9.33 1.64 -10.61
CA GLN A 17 9.31 2.09 -12.00
C GLN A 17 9.79 3.52 -12.20
N GLY A 18 10.20 4.20 -11.12
CA GLY A 18 10.64 5.58 -11.21
C GLY A 18 9.54 6.54 -11.63
N GLU A 19 8.29 6.26 -11.29
CA GLU A 19 7.15 7.11 -11.62
C GLU A 19 7.08 8.33 -10.70
N PRO A 20 6.35 9.40 -11.09
CA PRO A 20 6.20 10.58 -10.23
C PRO A 20 5.68 10.22 -8.84
N GLY A 21 6.32 10.75 -7.81
CA GLY A 21 6.03 10.43 -6.42
C GLY A 21 6.99 9.42 -5.81
N ASP A 22 7.87 8.83 -6.59
CA ASP A 22 8.83 7.84 -6.11
C ASP A 22 9.75 8.38 -5.00
N THR A 23 10.05 9.68 -5.00
CA THR A 23 10.86 10.29 -3.95
C THR A 23 10.17 10.25 -2.60
N LEU A 24 8.85 10.39 -2.55
CA LEU A 24 8.10 10.27 -1.29
C LEU A 24 8.19 8.86 -0.73
N VAL A 25 8.14 7.84 -1.60
CA VAL A 25 8.30 6.46 -1.17
C VAL A 25 9.73 6.20 -0.68
N SER A 26 10.73 6.71 -1.41
CA SER A 26 12.13 6.61 -1.01
C SER A 26 12.35 7.21 0.38
N GLN A 27 11.83 8.41 0.62
CA GLN A 27 11.94 9.06 1.93
C GLN A 27 11.26 8.24 3.04
N ALA A 28 10.10 7.66 2.75
CA ALA A 28 9.40 6.81 3.70
C ALA A 28 10.23 5.56 4.03
N LEU A 29 10.79 4.90 3.02
CA LEU A 29 11.65 3.73 3.21
C LEU A 29 12.87 4.05 4.07
N GLU A 30 13.44 5.24 3.92
CA GLU A 30 14.61 5.67 4.70
C GLU A 30 14.30 5.80 6.20
N THR A 31 13.03 5.96 6.59
CA THR A 31 12.68 6.02 8.01
C THR A 31 12.90 4.70 8.73
N GLY A 32 12.97 3.59 8.00
CA GLY A 32 13.05 2.25 8.59
C GLY A 32 11.73 1.77 9.21
N ASN A 33 10.63 2.47 8.96
CA ASN A 33 9.34 2.21 9.62
C ASN A 33 8.22 1.96 8.60
N CYS A 34 8.57 1.37 7.47
CA CYS A 34 7.62 1.03 6.42
C CYS A 34 7.23 -0.44 6.44
N ALA A 35 6.00 -0.71 6.04
CA ALA A 35 5.48 -2.06 5.89
C ALA A 35 4.53 -2.15 4.70
N VAL A 36 4.35 -3.36 4.22
CA VAL A 36 3.41 -3.72 3.15
C VAL A 36 2.59 -4.90 3.67
N THR A 37 1.30 -4.95 3.40
CA THR A 37 0.51 -6.11 3.79
C THR A 37 0.83 -7.32 2.93
N ALA A 38 0.57 -8.52 3.44
CA ALA A 38 0.75 -9.76 2.68
C ALA A 38 -0.04 -9.75 1.36
N ALA A 39 -1.24 -9.15 1.35
CA ALA A 39 -2.05 -9.04 0.13
C ALA A 39 -1.39 -8.14 -0.91
N ASN A 40 -0.87 -6.99 -0.48
CA ASN A 40 -0.19 -6.08 -1.41
C ASN A 40 1.15 -6.65 -1.88
N GLN A 41 1.84 -7.40 -1.02
CA GLN A 41 3.05 -8.12 -1.45
C GLN A 41 2.73 -9.10 -2.59
N THR A 42 1.61 -9.82 -2.48
CA THR A 42 1.14 -10.69 -3.55
C THR A 42 0.94 -9.92 -4.84
N GLU A 43 0.31 -8.76 -4.78
CA GLU A 43 0.05 -7.92 -5.96
C GLU A 43 1.36 -7.41 -6.59
N ILE A 44 2.31 -6.99 -5.77
CA ILE A 44 3.62 -6.52 -6.25
C ILE A 44 4.32 -7.64 -7.02
N ILE A 45 4.35 -8.84 -6.47
CA ILE A 45 4.95 -10.00 -7.11
C ILE A 45 4.24 -10.33 -8.43
N ALA A 46 2.90 -10.42 -8.39
CA ALA A 46 2.11 -10.77 -9.57
C ALA A 46 2.34 -9.78 -10.72
N LYS A 47 2.33 -8.48 -10.41
CA LYS A 47 2.56 -7.46 -11.44
C LYS A 47 3.98 -7.47 -11.97
N SER A 48 4.96 -7.80 -11.14
CA SER A 48 6.35 -7.93 -11.57
C SER A 48 6.51 -9.11 -12.53
N LEU A 49 5.86 -10.24 -12.24
CA LEU A 49 5.84 -11.40 -13.13
C LEU A 49 5.18 -11.04 -14.48
N ASP A 50 4.06 -10.31 -14.43
CA ASP A 50 3.33 -9.90 -15.64
C ASP A 50 4.19 -8.99 -16.54
N ARG A 51 5.16 -8.30 -15.98
CA ARG A 51 6.10 -7.45 -16.72
C ARG A 51 7.31 -8.22 -17.22
N GLY A 52 7.36 -9.51 -17.00
CA GLY A 52 8.42 -10.37 -17.53
C GLY A 52 9.60 -10.59 -16.60
N MET A 53 9.55 -10.13 -15.37
CA MET A 53 10.61 -10.42 -14.39
C MET A 53 10.51 -11.87 -13.96
N ASN A 54 11.66 -12.51 -13.73
CA ASN A 54 11.69 -13.86 -13.19
C ASN A 54 11.71 -13.83 -11.65
N GLU A 55 11.45 -14.98 -11.04
CA GLU A 55 11.34 -15.09 -9.59
C GLU A 55 12.64 -14.65 -8.88
N ALA A 56 13.80 -15.04 -9.40
CA ALA A 56 15.08 -14.70 -8.76
C ALA A 56 15.29 -13.20 -8.69
N ASP A 57 15.00 -12.49 -9.77
CA ASP A 57 15.14 -11.04 -9.84
C ASP A 57 14.14 -10.34 -8.93
N ILE A 58 12.90 -10.82 -8.88
CA ILE A 58 11.88 -10.27 -7.98
C ILE A 58 12.31 -10.43 -6.54
N ARG A 59 12.79 -11.62 -6.14
CA ARG A 59 13.27 -11.85 -4.78
C ARG A 59 14.42 -10.91 -4.41
N ALA A 60 15.34 -10.67 -5.35
CA ALA A 60 16.46 -9.77 -5.12
C ALA A 60 16.00 -8.33 -4.91
N VAL A 61 15.04 -7.87 -5.73
CA VAL A 61 14.47 -6.52 -5.59
C VAL A 61 13.77 -6.37 -4.25
N LEU A 62 12.91 -7.32 -3.87
CA LEU A 62 12.17 -7.26 -2.61
C LEU A 62 13.10 -7.29 -1.41
N ALA A 63 14.17 -8.08 -1.48
CA ALA A 63 15.16 -8.15 -0.39
C ALA A 63 15.90 -6.83 -0.20
N ALA A 64 16.04 -6.04 -1.27
CA ALA A 64 16.74 -4.74 -1.21
C ALA A 64 15.84 -3.63 -0.67
N LEU A 65 14.51 -3.82 -0.66
CA LEU A 65 13.58 -2.81 -0.16
C LEU A 65 13.46 -2.91 1.37
N ALA A 66 13.56 -1.75 2.03
CA ALA A 66 13.60 -1.69 3.49
C ALA A 66 12.18 -1.58 4.09
N TYR A 67 11.34 -2.60 3.84
CA TYR A 67 10.02 -2.67 4.49
C TYR A 67 9.78 -4.09 5.02
N SER A 68 8.91 -4.19 6.03
CA SER A 68 8.44 -5.47 6.54
C SER A 68 7.12 -5.85 5.89
N VAL A 69 6.80 -7.14 5.90
CA VAL A 69 5.51 -7.62 5.40
C VAL A 69 4.63 -7.96 6.59
N LEU A 70 3.42 -7.43 6.60
CA LEU A 70 2.47 -7.59 7.70
C LEU A 70 1.45 -8.68 7.39
N ASP A 71 1.17 -9.51 8.38
CA ASP A 71 0.12 -10.51 8.30
C ASP A 71 -1.24 -9.84 8.25
N ILE A 72 -2.18 -10.51 7.61
CA ILE A 72 -3.59 -10.13 7.59
C ILE A 72 -4.33 -11.09 8.51
N THR A 73 -4.93 -10.56 9.57
CA THR A 73 -5.65 -11.38 10.52
C THR A 73 -7.09 -11.67 10.04
N ALA A 74 -7.73 -12.64 10.67
CA ALA A 74 -9.15 -12.90 10.40
C ALA A 74 -10.01 -11.67 10.67
N ALA A 75 -9.69 -10.91 11.72
CA ALA A 75 -10.40 -9.67 12.04
C ALA A 75 -10.20 -8.61 10.97
N ASP A 76 -8.99 -8.49 10.40
CA ASP A 76 -8.73 -7.58 9.29
C ASP A 76 -9.59 -7.95 8.07
N GLY A 77 -9.69 -9.23 7.78
CA GLY A 77 -10.54 -9.71 6.68
C GLY A 77 -12.00 -9.34 6.87
N MET A 78 -12.50 -9.52 8.09
CA MET A 78 -13.88 -9.15 8.42
C MET A 78 -14.08 -7.63 8.25
N GLN A 79 -13.17 -6.82 8.79
CA GLN A 79 -13.26 -5.36 8.67
C GLN A 79 -13.21 -4.91 7.21
N ALA A 80 -12.36 -5.50 6.39
CA ALA A 80 -12.29 -5.21 4.96
C ALA A 80 -13.61 -5.54 4.27
N GLY A 81 -14.29 -6.59 4.71
CA GLY A 81 -15.63 -6.92 4.21
C GLY A 81 -16.65 -5.84 4.52
N TRP A 82 -16.69 -5.39 5.78
CA TRP A 82 -17.62 -4.33 6.19
C TRP A 82 -17.34 -3.00 5.49
N MET A 83 -16.09 -2.70 5.17
CA MET A 83 -15.72 -1.48 4.43
C MET A 83 -16.40 -1.39 3.07
N ARG A 84 -16.82 -2.50 2.49
CA ARG A 84 -17.42 -2.51 1.16
C ARG A 84 -18.59 -1.53 1.04
N ALA A 85 -19.43 -1.45 2.09
CA ALA A 85 -20.60 -0.57 2.07
C ALA A 85 -20.19 0.91 1.91
N ALA A 86 -19.21 1.37 2.69
CA ALA A 86 -18.77 2.77 2.68
C ALA A 86 -17.89 3.12 1.47
N THR A 87 -17.25 2.13 0.85
CA THR A 87 -16.24 2.36 -0.20
C THR A 87 -16.69 1.89 -1.59
N ARG A 88 -17.93 1.43 -1.72
CA ARG A 88 -18.39 0.82 -2.98
C ARG A 88 -18.20 1.72 -4.18
N SER A 89 -18.53 3.01 -4.04
CA SER A 89 -18.42 3.97 -5.14
C SER A 89 -16.98 4.40 -5.44
N SER A 90 -16.03 4.07 -4.57
CA SER A 90 -14.62 4.46 -4.72
C SER A 90 -13.80 3.42 -5.48
N GLY A 91 -14.39 2.29 -5.85
CA GLY A 91 -13.72 1.28 -6.66
C GLY A 91 -12.57 0.56 -5.99
N LEU A 92 -12.57 0.47 -4.66
CA LEU A 92 -11.50 -0.21 -3.94
C LEU A 92 -11.59 -1.72 -4.14
N SER A 93 -10.45 -2.33 -4.49
CA SER A 93 -10.33 -3.78 -4.64
C SER A 93 -10.30 -4.47 -3.28
N LEU A 94 -10.36 -5.80 -3.29
CA LEU A 94 -10.18 -6.61 -2.08
C LEU A 94 -8.84 -6.30 -1.42
N GLY A 95 -7.74 -6.28 -2.18
CA GLY A 95 -6.41 -5.99 -1.66
C GLY A 95 -6.32 -4.58 -1.06
N ASP A 96 -6.97 -3.60 -1.69
CA ASP A 96 -7.04 -2.23 -1.18
C ASP A 96 -7.71 -2.19 0.19
N ARG A 97 -8.86 -2.85 0.32
CA ARG A 97 -9.61 -2.86 1.58
C ARG A 97 -8.87 -3.60 2.69
N LEU A 98 -8.17 -4.69 2.35
CA LEU A 98 -7.34 -5.40 3.32
C LEU A 98 -6.20 -4.52 3.81
N CYS A 99 -5.55 -3.77 2.91
CA CYS A 99 -4.51 -2.80 3.28
C CYS A 99 -5.05 -1.77 4.28
N LEU A 100 -6.21 -1.20 3.99
CA LEU A 100 -6.81 -0.17 4.84
C LEU A 100 -7.29 -0.74 6.18
N ALA A 101 -7.76 -1.97 6.23
CA ALA A 101 -8.15 -2.62 7.47
C ALA A 101 -6.94 -2.83 8.40
N VAL A 102 -5.82 -3.28 7.85
CA VAL A 102 -4.59 -3.41 8.63
C VAL A 102 -4.11 -2.05 9.13
N ALA A 103 -4.19 -1.02 8.27
CA ALA A 103 -3.81 0.33 8.65
C ALA A 103 -4.67 0.86 9.80
N GLN A 104 -5.97 0.58 9.79
CA GLN A 104 -6.86 0.97 10.90
C GLN A 104 -6.45 0.29 12.20
N ARG A 105 -6.21 -1.03 12.15
CA ARG A 105 -5.82 -1.80 13.34
C ARG A 105 -4.54 -1.26 13.96
N LEU A 106 -3.57 -0.92 13.12
CA LEU A 106 -2.23 -0.47 13.55
C LEU A 106 -2.13 1.04 13.70
N LYS A 107 -3.17 1.78 13.37
CA LYS A 107 -3.20 3.25 13.39
C LYS A 107 -2.05 3.83 12.58
N ALA A 108 -1.84 3.27 11.42
CA ALA A 108 -0.73 3.62 10.52
C ALA A 108 -1.16 4.66 9.49
N LYS A 109 -0.19 5.45 9.04
CA LYS A 109 -0.34 6.28 7.85
C LYS A 109 -0.22 5.40 6.62
N VAL A 110 -0.93 5.73 5.54
CA VAL A 110 -0.89 4.98 4.29
C VAL A 110 -0.39 5.87 3.16
N LEU A 111 0.52 5.36 2.35
CA LEU A 111 0.93 5.98 1.08
C LEU A 111 0.39 5.14 -0.07
N THR A 112 -0.22 5.82 -1.04
CA THR A 112 -0.79 5.19 -2.23
C THR A 112 -0.50 6.04 -3.47
N ALA A 113 -0.46 5.43 -4.63
CA ALA A 113 -0.46 6.16 -5.91
C ALA A 113 -1.87 6.34 -6.47
N ASP A 114 -2.88 5.81 -5.80
CA ASP A 114 -4.27 5.81 -6.24
C ASP A 114 -5.02 6.98 -5.58
N ARG A 115 -5.22 8.06 -6.33
CA ARG A 115 -5.80 9.30 -5.82
C ARG A 115 -7.19 9.13 -5.19
N PRO A 116 -8.11 8.30 -5.72
CA PRO A 116 -9.43 8.09 -5.09
C PRO A 116 -9.39 7.66 -3.63
N TRP A 117 -8.30 7.07 -3.15
CA TRP A 117 -8.18 6.69 -1.74
C TRP A 117 -8.26 7.88 -0.77
N ILE A 118 -7.91 9.09 -1.23
CA ILE A 118 -8.00 10.29 -0.39
C ILE A 118 -9.45 10.52 0.05
N ASN A 119 -10.41 10.20 -0.81
CA ASN A 119 -11.82 10.44 -0.52
C ASN A 119 -12.37 9.51 0.56
N VAL A 120 -11.79 8.34 0.74
CA VAL A 120 -12.24 7.39 1.78
C VAL A 120 -11.52 7.59 3.11
N ALA A 121 -10.43 8.32 3.13
CA ALA A 121 -9.64 8.52 4.35
C ALA A 121 -10.47 9.03 5.54
N PRO A 122 -11.28 10.10 5.40
CA PRO A 122 -12.06 10.57 6.53
C PRO A 122 -13.16 9.58 6.94
N LEU A 123 -13.72 8.82 6.00
CA LEU A 123 -14.73 7.81 6.30
C LEU A 123 -14.17 6.67 7.14
N LEU A 124 -12.89 6.37 6.99
CA LEU A 124 -12.23 5.25 7.65
C LEU A 124 -11.38 5.69 8.85
N GLY A 125 -11.30 6.99 9.11
CA GLY A 125 -10.48 7.52 10.21
C GLY A 125 -8.98 7.32 9.98
N LEU A 126 -8.54 7.36 8.71
CA LEU A 126 -7.16 7.11 8.32
C LEU A 126 -6.49 8.37 7.79
N GLU A 127 -5.17 8.43 7.94
CA GLU A 127 -4.33 9.40 7.23
C GLU A 127 -3.80 8.71 5.98
N ILE A 128 -4.26 9.16 4.81
CA ILE A 128 -3.84 8.60 3.52
C ILE A 128 -3.23 9.72 2.70
N GLN A 129 -2.02 9.51 2.20
CA GLN A 129 -1.36 10.46 1.31
C GLN A 129 -1.18 9.83 -0.06
N CYS A 130 -1.65 10.52 -1.11
CA CYS A 130 -1.35 10.13 -2.48
C CYS A 130 0.03 10.65 -2.84
N ILE A 131 0.89 9.76 -3.37
CA ILE A 131 2.26 10.12 -3.73
C ILE A 131 2.33 10.88 -5.06
N ARG A 132 1.31 10.73 -5.92
CA ARG A 132 1.29 11.41 -7.22
C ARG A 132 1.01 12.89 -7.03
N PRO A 133 1.73 13.78 -7.75
CA PRO A 133 1.43 15.20 -7.70
C PRO A 133 0.04 15.48 -8.29
N ASP A 134 -0.56 16.59 -7.87
CA ASP A 134 -1.81 17.04 -8.46
C ASP A 134 -1.60 17.34 -9.94
N SER A 135 -2.52 16.86 -10.77
CA SER A 135 -2.52 17.19 -12.19
C SER A 135 -3.37 18.43 -12.42
N HIS A 136 -2.78 19.40 -13.10
CA HIS A 136 -3.45 20.64 -13.46
C HIS A 136 -3.59 20.75 -14.96
#